data_6b0d7b4f94974b754f0107672c5a923f
#
_entry.id   6b0d7b4f94974b754f0107672c5a923f
#
_cell.length_a   1.000
_cell.length_b   1.000
_cell.length_c   1.000
_cell.angle_alpha   90.00
_cell.angle_beta   90.00
_cell.angle_gamma   90.00
#
_symmetry.space_group_name_H-M   'P 1'
#
loop_
_entity.id
_entity.type
_entity.pdbx_description
1 polymer ?
#
loop_
_entity_poly.entity_id
_entity_poly.type
_entity_poly.pdbx_seq_one_letter_code
_entity_poly.pdbx_strand_id
1 'polypeptide(L)'
;REDPYLYKVVSCLLANGEVIDEVTQPLGVRHYEIVAGKGFYLNGEKYPMYGVTRHQDWWGLGSALTNREHDFDLAQIMDVGATTVRFAHYQQSEYLYSRCDTLGLIIWAEIPFVNRVTGYESENAQTQLRELIRQSFNHPSIYVWGLHNEVHQPHEYTASLTQSLHDLAKTEDPDRYTIAVNGYGHANHPVNQNTDIQGMNRYFGWYEKKVQDIKPWVEGLEKDYPWQKLML
;
A
#
# COMPACT_ATOMS: atom_id res chain seq x y z
N ARG A 1 0.11 12.23 12.76
CA ARG A 1 -0.23 11.02 13.52
C ARG A 1 -0.81 11.33 14.89
N GLU A 2 -0.29 12.29 15.59
CA GLU A 2 -0.70 12.63 16.96
C GLU A 2 -2.15 13.12 17.05
N ASP A 3 -2.65 13.73 15.97
CA ASP A 3 -4.04 14.17 15.85
C ASP A 3 -4.59 13.85 14.44
N PRO A 4 -4.96 12.59 14.17
CA PRO A 4 -5.53 12.18 12.90
C PRO A 4 -7.00 12.61 12.78
N TYR A 5 -7.22 13.89 12.48
CA TYR A 5 -8.54 14.47 12.44
C TYR A 5 -9.31 14.07 11.17
N LEU A 6 -10.55 13.63 11.35
CA LEU A 6 -11.48 13.34 10.25
C LEU A 6 -12.65 14.30 10.26
N TYR A 7 -12.87 14.98 9.14
CA TYR A 7 -14.08 15.73 8.87
C TYR A 7 -15.23 14.79 8.49
N LYS A 8 -16.45 15.28 8.61
CA LYS A 8 -17.65 14.63 8.09
C LYS A 8 -18.11 15.36 6.84
N VAL A 9 -18.24 14.64 5.74
CA VAL A 9 -18.88 15.14 4.51
C VAL A 9 -20.30 14.58 4.46
N VAL A 10 -21.27 15.47 4.48
CA VAL A 10 -22.69 15.11 4.39
C VAL A 10 -23.18 15.48 3.01
N SER A 11 -23.62 14.47 2.24
CA SER A 11 -24.21 14.64 0.91
C SER A 11 -25.71 14.41 1.01
N CYS A 12 -26.51 15.42 0.68
CA CYS A 12 -27.96 15.34 0.74
C CYS A 12 -28.57 15.36 -0.66
N LEU A 13 -29.49 14.46 -0.91
CA LEU A 13 -30.36 14.50 -2.09
C LEU A 13 -31.66 15.26 -1.73
N LEU A 14 -31.97 16.31 -2.51
CA LEU A 14 -33.16 17.12 -2.27
C LEU A 14 -34.17 16.90 -3.39
N ALA A 15 -35.46 16.79 -3.01
CA ALA A 15 -36.58 16.89 -3.91
C ALA A 15 -37.55 17.95 -3.39
N ASN A 16 -37.92 18.92 -4.25
CA ASN A 16 -38.79 20.05 -3.90
C ASN A 16 -38.35 20.85 -2.67
N GLY A 17 -37.02 20.87 -2.39
CA GLY A 17 -36.45 21.58 -1.23
C GLY A 17 -36.40 20.77 0.06
N GLU A 18 -36.90 19.56 0.07
CA GLU A 18 -36.82 18.64 1.19
C GLU A 18 -35.70 17.58 0.98
N VAL A 19 -34.98 17.26 2.04
CA VAL A 19 -33.96 16.18 2.01
C VAL A 19 -34.68 14.83 1.98
N ILE A 20 -34.45 14.07 0.91
CA ILE A 20 -35.05 12.73 0.72
C ILE A 20 -34.06 11.60 0.93
N ASP A 21 -32.75 11.89 0.90
CA ASP A 21 -31.70 10.93 1.21
C ASP A 21 -30.44 11.65 1.69
N GLU A 22 -29.66 11.00 2.53
CA GLU A 22 -28.42 11.55 3.11
C GLU A 22 -27.35 10.46 3.23
N VAL A 23 -26.14 10.77 2.81
CA VAL A 23 -24.96 9.95 3.01
C VAL A 23 -23.87 10.75 3.73
N THR A 24 -23.40 10.21 4.85
CA THR A 24 -22.26 10.78 5.59
C THR A 24 -21.01 9.94 5.39
N GLN A 25 -19.90 10.58 5.01
CA GLN A 25 -18.61 9.95 4.80
C GLN A 25 -17.50 10.69 5.58
N PRO A 26 -16.48 9.97 6.08
CA PRO A 26 -15.29 10.60 6.65
C PRO A 26 -14.43 11.23 5.55
N LEU A 27 -13.74 12.29 5.88
CA LEU A 27 -12.74 12.95 5.02
C LEU A 27 -11.52 13.35 5.85
N GLY A 28 -10.35 12.82 5.50
CA GLY A 28 -9.06 13.26 6.05
C GLY A 28 -8.28 14.07 5.02
N VAL A 29 -7.75 15.21 5.44
CA VAL A 29 -6.89 16.06 4.60
C VAL A 29 -5.43 15.79 4.96
N ARG A 30 -4.63 15.40 3.99
CA ARG A 30 -3.19 15.11 4.14
C ARG A 30 -2.46 15.30 2.81
N HIS A 31 -1.14 15.44 2.89
CA HIS A 31 -0.25 15.43 1.75
C HIS A 31 0.89 14.43 2.01
N TYR A 32 1.15 13.56 1.05
CA TYR A 32 2.25 12.60 1.08
C TYR A 32 3.30 12.97 0.02
N GLU A 33 4.57 12.91 0.41
CA GLU A 33 5.68 13.07 -0.51
C GLU A 33 6.76 12.03 -0.21
N ILE A 34 7.28 11.38 -1.26
CA ILE A 34 8.42 10.48 -1.18
C ILE A 34 9.54 11.05 -2.02
N VAL A 35 10.67 11.35 -1.38
CA VAL A 35 11.85 11.90 -2.03
C VAL A 35 12.95 10.87 -2.03
N ALA A 36 13.46 10.51 -3.23
CA ALA A 36 14.54 9.54 -3.37
C ALA A 36 15.76 9.97 -2.52
N GLY A 37 16.34 9.02 -1.78
CA GLY A 37 17.46 9.24 -0.88
C GLY A 37 17.18 10.11 0.37
N LYS A 38 15.94 10.64 0.53
CA LYS A 38 15.58 11.46 1.70
C LYS A 38 14.48 10.84 2.56
N GLY A 39 13.58 10.04 1.96
CA GLY A 39 12.52 9.30 2.63
C GLY A 39 11.14 9.89 2.44
N PHE A 40 10.25 9.56 3.37
CA PHE A 40 8.83 9.91 3.34
C PHE A 40 8.53 11.16 4.16
N TYR A 41 7.65 11.99 3.63
CA TYR A 41 7.16 13.22 4.28
C TYR A 41 5.64 13.19 4.37
N LEU A 42 5.10 13.56 5.53
CA LEU A 42 3.69 13.73 5.80
C LEU A 42 3.43 15.20 6.12
N ASN A 43 2.58 15.85 5.34
CA ASN A 43 2.25 17.28 5.48
C ASN A 43 3.48 18.21 5.53
N GLY A 44 4.51 17.87 4.73
CA GLY A 44 5.76 18.64 4.61
C GLY A 44 6.82 18.31 5.66
N GLU A 45 6.52 17.49 6.65
CA GLU A 45 7.46 17.07 7.68
C GLU A 45 7.97 15.64 7.44
N LYS A 46 9.26 15.42 7.70
CA LYS A 46 9.84 14.08 7.58
C LYS A 46 9.17 13.13 8.57
N TYR A 47 8.65 12.02 8.05
CA TYR A 47 7.90 11.05 8.84
C TYR A 47 8.55 9.67 8.76
N PRO A 48 8.85 9.01 9.89
CA PRO A 48 9.46 7.70 9.87
C PRO A 48 8.46 6.63 9.42
N MET A 49 8.88 5.76 8.49
CA MET A 49 8.09 4.64 8.00
C MET A 49 8.55 3.34 8.68
N TYR A 50 8.17 3.16 9.95
CA TYR A 50 8.36 1.89 10.67
C TYR A 50 7.14 1.03 10.43
N GLY A 51 7.28 -0.01 9.61
CA GLY A 51 6.14 -0.79 9.17
C GLY A 51 6.20 -2.24 9.57
N VAL A 52 5.01 -2.83 9.60
CA VAL A 52 4.80 -4.27 9.68
C VAL A 52 3.90 -4.71 8.54
N THR A 53 4.02 -5.97 8.17
CA THR A 53 3.10 -6.61 7.21
C THR A 53 2.05 -7.40 7.98
N ARG A 54 0.79 -7.27 7.59
CA ARG A 54 -0.33 -7.99 8.17
C ARG A 54 -1.07 -8.81 7.13
N HIS A 55 -1.31 -10.10 7.47
CA HIS A 55 -2.28 -10.94 6.80
C HIS A 55 -3.60 -10.99 7.58
N GLN A 56 -4.74 -11.09 6.87
CA GLN A 56 -6.06 -11.23 7.49
C GLN A 56 -6.35 -12.70 7.76
N ASP A 57 -5.63 -13.27 8.71
CA ASP A 57 -5.83 -14.65 9.15
C ASP A 57 -5.45 -14.85 10.62
N TRP A 58 -6.18 -15.75 11.27
CA TRP A 58 -5.90 -16.18 12.63
C TRP A 58 -5.99 -17.69 12.76
N TRP A 59 -5.16 -18.25 13.61
CA TRP A 59 -5.23 -19.67 13.92
C TRP A 59 -6.61 -20.05 14.46
N GLY A 60 -7.23 -21.06 13.85
CA GLY A 60 -8.56 -21.55 14.19
C GLY A 60 -9.74 -20.77 13.58
N LEU A 61 -9.50 -19.57 13.03
CA LEU A 61 -10.53 -18.74 12.40
C LEU A 61 -10.31 -18.59 10.88
N GLY A 62 -9.07 -18.80 10.41
CA GLY A 62 -8.72 -18.43 9.03
C GLY A 62 -8.96 -16.95 8.80
N SER A 63 -9.56 -16.59 7.67
CA SER A 63 -9.88 -15.20 7.32
C SER A 63 -11.24 -14.71 7.85
N ALA A 64 -12.00 -15.56 8.56
CA ALA A 64 -13.32 -15.21 9.10
C ALA A 64 -13.19 -14.44 10.43
N LEU A 65 -12.52 -13.29 10.38
CA LEU A 65 -12.25 -12.44 11.53
C LEU A 65 -13.41 -11.47 11.79
N THR A 66 -13.60 -11.14 13.06
CA THR A 66 -14.50 -10.07 13.50
C THR A 66 -13.71 -8.78 13.80
N ASN A 67 -14.42 -7.70 14.09
CA ASN A 67 -13.79 -6.44 14.50
C ASN A 67 -12.89 -6.59 15.73
N ARG A 68 -13.18 -7.54 16.61
CA ARG A 68 -12.38 -7.82 17.80
C ARG A 68 -10.96 -8.28 17.45
N GLU A 69 -10.82 -9.21 16.51
CA GLU A 69 -9.51 -9.71 16.07
C GLU A 69 -8.75 -8.60 15.32
N HIS A 70 -9.46 -7.82 14.51
CA HIS A 70 -8.86 -6.66 13.84
C HIS A 70 -8.34 -5.61 14.81
N ASP A 71 -9.12 -5.24 15.85
CA ASP A 71 -8.69 -4.29 16.88
C ASP A 71 -7.52 -4.83 17.69
N PHE A 72 -7.50 -6.13 17.97
CA PHE A 72 -6.37 -6.76 18.66
C PHE A 72 -5.08 -6.65 17.83
N ASP A 73 -5.12 -6.99 16.55
CA ASP A 73 -3.96 -6.88 15.66
C ASP A 73 -3.46 -5.43 15.59
N LEU A 74 -4.37 -4.47 15.40
CA LEU A 74 -4.00 -3.06 15.34
C LEU A 74 -3.38 -2.57 16.66
N ALA A 75 -3.89 -3.03 17.81
CA ALA A 75 -3.30 -2.71 19.11
C ALA A 75 -1.86 -3.22 19.22
N GLN A 76 -1.58 -4.45 18.78
CA GLN A 76 -0.22 -5.00 18.75
C GLN A 76 0.68 -4.22 17.76
N ILE A 77 0.18 -3.87 16.57
CA ILE A 77 0.91 -3.06 15.58
C ILE A 77 1.27 -1.69 16.18
N MET A 78 0.37 -1.07 16.91
CA MET A 78 0.62 0.21 17.57
C MET A 78 1.59 0.07 18.75
N ASP A 79 1.50 -1.01 19.51
CA ASP A 79 2.36 -1.27 20.69
C ASP A 79 3.83 -1.44 20.31
N VAL A 80 4.14 -2.08 19.18
CA VAL A 80 5.52 -2.17 18.67
C VAL A 80 6.03 -0.85 18.06
N GLY A 81 5.24 0.21 18.08
CA GLY A 81 5.61 1.54 17.56
C GLY A 81 5.56 1.68 16.05
N ALA A 82 4.84 0.80 15.36
CA ALA A 82 4.67 0.93 13.91
C ALA A 82 3.95 2.23 13.53
N THR A 83 4.36 2.84 12.43
CA THR A 83 3.76 4.03 11.85
C THR A 83 3.02 3.73 10.56
N THR A 84 3.29 2.57 9.97
CA THR A 84 2.66 2.08 8.74
C THR A 84 2.39 0.59 8.83
N VAL A 85 1.40 0.14 8.07
CA VAL A 85 1.06 -1.27 7.92
C VAL A 85 0.86 -1.60 6.44
N ARG A 86 1.43 -2.70 6.00
CA ARG A 86 1.15 -3.29 4.69
C ARG A 86 0.07 -4.34 4.84
N PHE A 87 -1.04 -4.17 4.17
CA PHE A 87 -2.11 -5.17 4.10
C PHE A 87 -1.82 -6.16 2.97
N ALA A 88 -1.02 -7.18 3.31
CA ALA A 88 -0.55 -8.18 2.37
C ALA A 88 -1.50 -9.38 2.30
N HIS A 89 -1.62 -9.99 1.17
CA HIS A 89 -1.30 -9.55 -0.19
C HIS A 89 -2.62 -9.40 -0.96
N TYR A 90 -3.63 -8.77 -0.35
CA TYR A 90 -4.99 -8.67 -0.84
C TYR A 90 -5.76 -7.59 -0.10
N GLN A 91 -6.87 -7.16 -0.66
CA GLN A 91 -7.80 -6.27 0.02
C GLN A 91 -8.31 -6.91 1.31
N GLN A 92 -8.22 -6.18 2.41
CA GLN A 92 -8.68 -6.63 3.72
C GLN A 92 -10.03 -5.99 4.10
N SER A 93 -10.49 -6.26 5.32
CA SER A 93 -11.77 -5.73 5.80
C SER A 93 -11.80 -4.20 5.75
N GLU A 94 -12.92 -3.62 5.28
CA GLU A 94 -13.21 -2.18 5.31
C GLU A 94 -13.05 -1.57 6.71
N TYR A 95 -13.40 -2.34 7.73
CA TYR A 95 -13.22 -1.95 9.12
C TYR A 95 -11.77 -1.58 9.45
N LEU A 96 -10.79 -2.32 8.92
CA LEU A 96 -9.36 -2.05 9.15
C LEU A 96 -8.92 -0.72 8.55
N TYR A 97 -9.36 -0.41 7.33
CA TYR A 97 -9.04 0.88 6.70
C TYR A 97 -9.60 2.03 7.52
N SER A 98 -10.88 1.95 7.92
CA SER A 98 -11.53 2.95 8.77
C SER A 98 -10.85 3.10 10.14
N ARG A 99 -10.40 2.00 10.73
CA ARG A 99 -9.65 2.05 12.01
C ARG A 99 -8.28 2.70 11.85
N CYS A 100 -7.56 2.41 10.78
CA CYS A 100 -6.28 3.05 10.49
C CYS A 100 -6.43 4.55 10.26
N ASP A 101 -7.50 5.01 9.61
CA ASP A 101 -7.81 6.43 9.47
C ASP A 101 -7.93 7.12 10.82
N THR A 102 -8.62 6.49 11.78
CA THR A 102 -8.81 7.04 13.14
C THR A 102 -7.55 6.96 14.01
N LEU A 103 -6.69 5.98 13.75
CA LEU A 103 -5.43 5.78 14.50
C LEU A 103 -4.25 6.58 13.93
N GLY A 104 -4.41 7.18 12.74
CA GLY A 104 -3.32 7.82 12.02
C GLY A 104 -2.23 6.85 11.56
N LEU A 105 -2.60 5.59 11.32
CA LEU A 105 -1.69 4.56 10.82
C LEU A 105 -1.72 4.55 9.29
N ILE A 106 -0.57 4.70 8.66
CA ILE A 106 -0.47 4.79 7.20
C ILE A 106 -0.55 3.40 6.58
N ILE A 107 -1.29 3.25 5.47
CA ILE A 107 -1.58 1.96 4.84
C ILE A 107 -0.93 1.85 3.45
N TRP A 108 -0.31 0.70 3.20
CA TRP A 108 -0.05 0.17 1.88
C TRP A 108 -1.10 -0.91 1.57
N ALA A 109 -1.98 -0.63 0.62
CA ALA A 109 -3.03 -1.56 0.15
C ALA A 109 -2.63 -2.17 -1.20
N GLU A 110 -2.87 -3.47 -1.40
CA GLU A 110 -2.43 -4.18 -2.61
C GLU A 110 -3.45 -5.21 -3.10
N ILE A 111 -3.34 -5.56 -4.39
CA ILE A 111 -4.11 -6.64 -5.01
C ILE A 111 -3.38 -7.99 -4.90
N PRO A 112 -4.08 -9.14 -4.96
CA PRO A 112 -3.50 -10.47 -4.78
C PRO A 112 -2.79 -10.99 -6.04
N PHE A 113 -1.95 -10.18 -6.66
CA PHE A 113 -1.08 -10.60 -7.75
C PHE A 113 0.30 -10.95 -7.20
N VAL A 114 0.53 -12.26 -6.93
CA VAL A 114 1.67 -12.75 -6.16
C VAL A 114 2.35 -13.92 -6.86
N ASN A 115 3.67 -13.89 -6.91
CA ASN A 115 4.59 -14.96 -7.30
C ASN A 115 4.50 -15.41 -8.76
N ARG A 116 3.42 -16.10 -9.14
CA ARG A 116 3.32 -16.77 -10.45
C ARG A 116 2.62 -15.90 -11.48
N VAL A 117 3.10 -16.01 -12.71
CA VAL A 117 2.49 -15.39 -13.89
C VAL A 117 2.12 -16.50 -14.85
N THR A 118 0.87 -16.52 -15.31
CA THR A 118 0.35 -17.53 -16.25
C THR A 118 0.09 -16.97 -17.63
N GLY A 119 0.04 -15.63 -17.75
CA GLY A 119 -0.28 -14.91 -18.98
C GLY A 119 -1.77 -14.56 -19.14
N TYR A 120 -2.60 -14.87 -18.13
CA TYR A 120 -4.06 -14.64 -18.15
C TYR A 120 -4.56 -13.68 -17.07
N GLU A 121 -3.67 -13.07 -16.30
CA GLU A 121 -4.01 -12.26 -15.12
C GLU A 121 -4.59 -10.89 -15.47
N SER A 122 -4.34 -10.36 -16.66
CA SER A 122 -4.51 -8.94 -17.00
C SER A 122 -5.91 -8.42 -16.68
N GLU A 123 -6.96 -9.08 -17.14
CA GLU A 123 -8.36 -8.63 -16.92
C GLU A 123 -8.72 -8.65 -15.43
N ASN A 124 -8.40 -9.75 -14.76
CA ASN A 124 -8.71 -9.92 -13.34
C ASN A 124 -7.92 -8.94 -12.46
N ALA A 125 -6.62 -8.76 -12.73
CA ALA A 125 -5.78 -7.84 -11.98
C ALA A 125 -6.25 -6.39 -12.13
N GLN A 126 -6.62 -5.97 -13.36
CA GLN A 126 -7.17 -4.63 -13.60
C GLN A 126 -8.51 -4.42 -12.91
N THR A 127 -9.39 -5.44 -12.95
CA THR A 127 -10.69 -5.38 -12.27
C THR A 127 -10.51 -5.23 -10.77
N GLN A 128 -9.69 -6.09 -10.14
CA GLN A 128 -9.44 -6.03 -8.70
C GLN A 128 -8.77 -4.73 -8.27
N LEU A 129 -7.84 -4.20 -9.06
CA LEU A 129 -7.20 -2.92 -8.74
C LEU A 129 -8.19 -1.75 -8.80
N ARG A 130 -9.04 -1.72 -9.82
CA ARG A 130 -10.10 -0.71 -9.94
C ARG A 130 -11.09 -0.78 -8.79
N GLU A 131 -11.50 -1.98 -8.41
CA GLU A 131 -12.41 -2.19 -7.28
C GLU A 131 -11.77 -1.76 -5.96
N LEU A 132 -10.51 -2.15 -5.70
CA LEU A 132 -9.78 -1.74 -4.52
C LEU A 132 -9.69 -0.21 -4.42
N ILE A 133 -9.28 0.47 -5.51
CA ILE A 133 -9.16 1.92 -5.53
C ILE A 133 -10.52 2.58 -5.27
N ARG A 134 -11.55 2.19 -6.01
CA ARG A 134 -12.88 2.83 -5.91
C ARG A 134 -13.55 2.62 -4.57
N GLN A 135 -13.40 1.43 -3.98
CA GLN A 135 -13.95 1.13 -2.65
C GLN A 135 -13.20 1.87 -1.54
N SER A 136 -11.88 2.01 -1.68
CA SER A 136 -11.02 2.53 -0.62
C SER A 136 -10.51 3.96 -0.88
N PHE A 137 -11.03 4.65 -1.90
CA PHE A 137 -10.56 5.97 -2.33
C PHE A 137 -10.59 7.02 -1.20
N ASN A 138 -11.63 6.99 -0.37
CA ASN A 138 -11.85 7.98 0.68
C ASN A 138 -11.02 7.74 1.95
N HIS A 139 -10.23 6.66 2.03
CA HIS A 139 -9.36 6.42 3.19
C HIS A 139 -8.10 7.28 3.13
N PRO A 140 -7.95 8.28 4.01
CA PRO A 140 -6.78 9.16 4.03
C PRO A 140 -5.50 8.43 4.45
N SER A 141 -5.60 7.33 5.18
CA SER A 141 -4.46 6.52 5.61
C SER A 141 -3.74 5.82 4.45
N ILE A 142 -4.43 5.52 3.34
CA ILE A 142 -3.79 4.86 2.19
C ILE A 142 -2.91 5.88 1.45
N TYR A 143 -1.63 5.56 1.29
CA TYR A 143 -0.68 6.38 0.54
C TYR A 143 -0.20 5.73 -0.76
N VAL A 144 -0.36 4.40 -0.89
CA VAL A 144 0.17 3.64 -2.03
C VAL A 144 -0.73 2.46 -2.39
N TRP A 145 -0.84 2.20 -3.69
CA TRP A 145 -1.50 1.04 -4.27
C TRP A 145 -0.46 0.03 -4.72
N GLY A 146 -0.49 -1.17 -4.14
CA GLY A 146 0.39 -2.29 -4.49
C GLY A 146 -0.14 -3.06 -5.70
N LEU A 147 0.69 -3.18 -6.73
CA LEU A 147 0.32 -3.78 -8.01
C LEU A 147 0.66 -5.26 -8.10
N HIS A 148 1.76 -5.68 -7.49
CA HIS A 148 2.15 -7.09 -7.38
C HIS A 148 3.20 -7.30 -6.29
N ASN A 149 3.38 -8.57 -5.89
CA ASN A 149 4.40 -9.00 -4.96
C ASN A 149 5.21 -10.17 -5.51
N GLU A 150 6.54 -10.01 -5.54
CA GLU A 150 7.50 -11.10 -5.83
C GLU A 150 7.19 -11.90 -7.10
N VAL A 151 6.96 -11.23 -8.20
CA VAL A 151 6.77 -11.91 -9.49
C VAL A 151 8.09 -12.54 -9.93
N HIS A 152 8.15 -13.87 -9.93
CA HIS A 152 9.40 -14.62 -10.10
C HIS A 152 9.93 -14.72 -11.52
N GLN A 153 9.09 -14.49 -12.52
CA GLN A 153 9.48 -14.58 -13.93
C GLN A 153 9.24 -13.25 -14.63
N PRO A 154 10.16 -12.30 -14.44
CA PRO A 154 10.06 -11.00 -15.10
C PRO A 154 10.32 -11.17 -16.59
N HIS A 155 9.31 -11.05 -17.41
CA HIS A 155 9.35 -11.02 -18.86
C HIS A 155 8.48 -9.89 -19.40
N GLU A 156 8.46 -9.69 -20.70
CA GLU A 156 7.74 -8.58 -21.35
C GLU A 156 6.26 -8.50 -20.95
N TYR A 157 5.58 -9.64 -20.88
CA TYR A 157 4.18 -9.68 -20.44
C TYR A 157 4.00 -9.08 -19.05
N THR A 158 4.81 -9.49 -18.08
CA THR A 158 4.73 -8.99 -16.71
C THR A 158 5.07 -7.50 -16.63
N ALA A 159 6.08 -7.06 -17.37
CA ALA A 159 6.44 -5.65 -17.44
C ALA A 159 5.31 -4.81 -18.05
N SER A 160 4.71 -5.29 -19.14
CA SER A 160 3.57 -4.63 -19.78
C SER A 160 2.33 -4.61 -18.88
N LEU A 161 2.06 -5.72 -18.17
CA LEU A 161 0.95 -5.78 -17.22
C LEU A 161 1.17 -4.81 -16.05
N THR A 162 2.37 -4.77 -15.48
CA THR A 162 2.71 -3.83 -14.40
C THR A 162 2.53 -2.38 -14.86
N GLN A 163 2.96 -2.05 -16.08
CA GLN A 163 2.75 -0.72 -16.65
C GLN A 163 1.25 -0.40 -16.81
N SER A 164 0.46 -1.32 -17.35
CA SER A 164 -0.98 -1.09 -17.52
C SER A 164 -1.73 -0.97 -16.20
N LEU A 165 -1.30 -1.68 -15.15
CA LEU A 165 -1.83 -1.51 -13.80
C LEU A 165 -1.45 -0.16 -13.20
N HIS A 166 -0.21 0.30 -13.42
CA HIS A 166 0.21 1.65 -13.02
C HIS A 166 -0.64 2.73 -13.70
N ASP A 167 -0.79 2.66 -15.01
CA ASP A 167 -1.58 3.63 -15.79
C ASP A 167 -3.05 3.64 -15.35
N LEU A 168 -3.62 2.46 -15.08
CA LEU A 168 -4.96 2.32 -14.51
C LEU A 168 -5.06 2.99 -13.15
N ALA A 169 -4.12 2.72 -12.23
CA ALA A 169 -4.12 3.32 -10.91
C ALA A 169 -4.04 4.85 -11.00
N LYS A 170 -3.19 5.39 -11.88
CA LYS A 170 -3.08 6.84 -12.10
C LYS A 170 -4.31 7.46 -12.77
N THR A 171 -5.08 6.66 -13.53
CA THR A 171 -6.37 7.11 -14.10
C THR A 171 -7.46 7.17 -13.03
N GLU A 172 -7.53 6.19 -12.15
CA GLU A 172 -8.53 6.12 -11.07
C GLU A 172 -8.16 7.04 -9.87
N ASP A 173 -6.85 7.17 -9.58
CA ASP A 173 -6.31 7.96 -8.47
C ASP A 173 -4.94 8.56 -8.86
N PRO A 174 -4.91 9.78 -9.41
CA PRO A 174 -3.67 10.41 -9.88
C PRO A 174 -2.71 10.80 -8.73
N ASP A 175 -3.22 10.97 -7.51
CA ASP A 175 -2.45 11.53 -6.40
C ASP A 175 -1.63 10.50 -5.63
N ARG A 176 -2.19 9.30 -5.40
CA ARG A 176 -1.48 8.27 -4.65
C ARG A 176 -0.41 7.59 -5.50
N TYR A 177 0.61 7.12 -4.81
CA TYR A 177 1.70 6.37 -5.42
C TYR A 177 1.27 4.94 -5.79
N THR A 178 2.02 4.34 -6.70
CA THR A 178 1.98 2.91 -6.99
C THR A 178 3.28 2.24 -6.57
N ILE A 179 3.22 0.98 -6.18
CA ILE A 179 4.38 0.17 -5.79
C ILE A 179 4.27 -1.24 -6.35
N ALA A 180 5.37 -1.77 -6.83
CA ALA A 180 5.54 -3.18 -7.14
C ALA A 180 6.70 -3.74 -6.32
N VAL A 181 6.53 -4.93 -5.75
CA VAL A 181 7.53 -5.53 -4.87
C VAL A 181 8.38 -6.53 -5.62
N ASN A 182 9.67 -6.30 -5.55
CA ASN A 182 10.70 -7.17 -6.08
C ASN A 182 11.32 -8.03 -4.97
N GLY A 183 11.04 -9.32 -4.95
CA GLY A 183 11.78 -10.27 -4.12
C GLY A 183 13.03 -10.81 -4.81
N TYR A 184 13.02 -10.84 -6.13
CA TYR A 184 14.05 -11.42 -6.99
C TYR A 184 14.34 -10.54 -8.20
N GLY A 185 15.50 -10.74 -8.81
CA GLY A 185 15.90 -10.03 -10.02
C GLY A 185 16.62 -8.72 -9.76
N HIS A 186 16.88 -7.98 -10.84
CA HIS A 186 17.66 -6.75 -10.81
C HIS A 186 16.76 -5.54 -10.60
N ALA A 187 17.22 -4.61 -9.78
CA ALA A 187 16.52 -3.35 -9.48
C ALA A 187 16.17 -2.54 -10.74
N ASN A 188 16.95 -2.66 -11.80
CA ASN A 188 16.74 -1.96 -13.06
C ASN A 188 15.84 -2.70 -14.08
N HIS A 189 15.26 -3.84 -13.71
CA HIS A 189 14.35 -4.54 -14.63
C HIS A 189 13.04 -3.77 -14.80
N PRO A 190 12.47 -3.64 -16.01
CA PRO A 190 11.23 -2.89 -16.25
C PRO A 190 10.06 -3.29 -15.35
N VAL A 191 9.89 -4.58 -15.03
CA VAL A 191 8.83 -5.06 -14.12
C VAL A 191 8.93 -4.42 -12.73
N ASN A 192 10.11 -3.98 -12.32
CA ASN A 192 10.35 -3.35 -11.04
C ASN A 192 10.37 -1.82 -11.11
N GLN A 193 10.43 -1.24 -12.31
CA GLN A 193 10.54 0.20 -12.53
C GLN A 193 9.26 0.85 -13.06
N ASN A 194 8.27 0.06 -13.47
CA ASN A 194 7.01 0.54 -14.03
C ASN A 194 6.02 1.03 -12.94
N THR A 195 6.54 1.53 -11.82
CA THR A 195 5.77 2.07 -10.69
C THR A 195 6.47 3.28 -10.08
N ASP A 196 5.75 4.08 -9.30
CA ASP A 196 6.35 5.24 -8.61
C ASP A 196 7.40 4.83 -7.58
N ILE A 197 7.19 3.69 -6.91
CA ILE A 197 8.05 3.18 -5.84
C ILE A 197 8.41 1.73 -6.18
N GLN A 198 9.67 1.38 -5.97
CA GLN A 198 10.10 -0.01 -5.97
C GLN A 198 10.14 -0.55 -4.54
N GLY A 199 9.29 -1.56 -4.26
CA GLY A 199 9.34 -2.33 -3.02
C GLY A 199 10.37 -3.44 -3.10
N MET A 200 11.04 -3.72 -2.01
CA MET A 200 12.07 -4.75 -1.94
C MET A 200 11.87 -5.63 -0.71
N ASN A 201 11.44 -6.88 -0.94
CA ASN A 201 11.44 -7.89 0.11
C ASN A 201 12.86 -8.43 0.27
N ARG A 202 13.54 -8.01 1.33
CA ARG A 202 14.89 -8.45 1.66
C ARG A 202 14.93 -8.91 3.12
N TYR A 203 15.63 -9.98 3.34
CA TYR A 203 15.60 -10.71 4.62
C TYR A 203 17.00 -10.91 5.19
N PHE A 204 17.75 -9.80 5.32
CA PHE A 204 19.09 -9.83 5.89
C PHE A 204 19.08 -10.36 7.33
N GLY A 205 19.90 -11.36 7.60
CA GLY A 205 19.96 -12.03 8.89
C GLY A 205 18.94 -13.13 9.11
N TRP A 206 18.06 -13.38 8.11
CA TRP A 206 17.09 -14.47 8.11
C TRP A 206 17.40 -15.47 6.97
N TYR A 207 16.99 -15.15 5.74
CA TYR A 207 17.26 -16.00 4.57
C TYR A 207 18.58 -15.67 3.88
N GLU A 208 19.13 -14.53 4.07
CA GLU A 208 20.31 -14.03 3.38
C GLU A 208 21.24 -13.24 4.31
N LYS A 209 22.54 -13.37 4.07
CA LYS A 209 23.60 -12.54 4.70
C LYS A 209 23.42 -12.31 6.22
N LYS A 210 23.98 -11.22 6.74
CA LYS A 210 23.85 -10.80 8.14
C LYS A 210 23.09 -9.47 8.22
N VAL A 211 22.48 -9.17 9.37
CA VAL A 211 21.72 -7.92 9.58
C VAL A 211 22.55 -6.68 9.23
N GLN A 212 23.84 -6.65 9.60
CA GLN A 212 24.72 -5.51 9.32
C GLN A 212 25.01 -5.27 7.83
N ASP A 213 24.75 -6.23 6.97
CA ASP A 213 25.01 -6.11 5.53
C ASP A 213 23.89 -5.32 4.79
N ILE A 214 22.76 -5.05 5.47
CA ILE A 214 21.65 -4.29 4.89
C ILE A 214 22.06 -2.84 4.56
N LYS A 215 22.79 -2.19 5.46
CA LYS A 215 23.19 -0.79 5.28
C LYS A 215 24.07 -0.58 4.04
N PRO A 216 25.22 -1.27 3.87
CA PRO A 216 26.02 -1.12 2.65
C PRO A 216 25.30 -1.55 1.39
N TRP A 217 24.34 -2.46 1.46
CA TRP A 217 23.51 -2.83 0.32
C TRP A 217 22.56 -1.70 -0.10
N VAL A 218 21.88 -1.05 0.87
CA VAL A 218 21.02 0.12 0.58
C VAL A 218 21.84 1.27 0.02
N GLU A 219 23.00 1.61 0.63
CA GLU A 219 23.92 2.66 0.15
C GLU A 219 24.38 2.39 -1.29
N GLY A 220 24.61 1.11 -1.65
CA GLY A 220 24.91 0.69 -3.02
C GLY A 220 23.78 0.99 -3.99
N LEU A 221 22.53 0.64 -3.62
CA LEU A 221 21.35 0.93 -4.44
C LEU A 221 21.12 2.42 -4.63
N GLU A 222 21.23 3.23 -3.57
CA GLU A 222 21.08 4.68 -3.65
C GLU A 222 22.15 5.33 -4.53
N LYS A 223 23.36 4.78 -4.53
CA LYS A 223 24.45 5.23 -5.41
C LYS A 223 24.19 4.88 -6.87
N ASP A 224 23.73 3.64 -7.14
CA ASP A 224 23.54 3.14 -8.49
C ASP A 224 22.23 3.66 -9.12
N TYR A 225 21.20 3.93 -8.29
CA TYR A 225 19.86 4.38 -8.69
C TYR A 225 19.39 5.59 -7.87
N PRO A 226 20.07 6.74 -7.89
CA PRO A 226 19.80 7.88 -7.01
C PRO A 226 18.43 8.55 -7.25
N TRP A 227 17.81 8.27 -8.39
CA TRP A 227 16.46 8.79 -8.71
C TRP A 227 15.32 7.88 -8.22
N GLN A 228 15.63 6.67 -7.82
CA GLN A 228 14.63 5.66 -7.51
C GLN A 228 14.09 5.83 -6.10
N LYS A 229 12.77 5.77 -5.98
CA LYS A 229 12.11 5.69 -4.67
C LYS A 229 12.08 4.22 -4.26
N LEU A 230 12.78 3.90 -3.19
CA LEU A 230 12.90 2.54 -2.66
C LEU A 230 12.16 2.41 -1.34
N MET A 231 11.54 1.23 -1.13
CA MET A 231 10.92 0.83 0.13
C MET A 231 11.31 -0.61 0.46
N LEU A 232 11.75 -0.85 1.71
CA LEU A 232 12.09 -2.15 2.28
C LEU A 232 10.96 -2.64 3.18
#